data_144ade6294f5d17ca015c2d43fe48f00
#
_entry.id   144ade6294f5d17ca015c2d43fe48f00
#
_cell.length_a   1.000
_cell.length_b   1.000
_cell.length_c   1.000
_cell.angle_alpha   90.00
_cell.angle_beta   90.00
_cell.angle_gamma   90.00
#
_symmetry.space_group_name_H-M   'P 1'
#
loop_
_entity.id
_entity.type
_entity.pdbx_description
1 polymer ?
#
loop_
_entity_poly.entity_id
_entity_poly.type
_entity_poly.pdbx_seq_one_letter_code
_entity_poly.pdbx_strand_id
1 'polypeptide(L)'
;MSKKVINQNTNYDSELLDSIGSKFIFDENPINRLENTTSNLNEGSIDKSNNKEKELNELKTQINSIEDCNLKKNSGRIVLGDGNINSSIMLIGETPGAEEDKTGLTFMGEIGVLLKKMLIAINIKKENIYSTYAVNFRPPVDRKPTSSEIKRYSQFLQKHISIIKPKIIILMGSTAMESLTGLNSKISIERGKWKEVIVQNTTYNIIITFNPSYLLRVPENKKHSWEDLKKIKQKIIELKLNV
;
A
#
# COMPACT_ATOMS: atom_id res chain seq x y z
N MET A 1 59.38 2.80 17.48
CA MET A 1 57.94 3.15 17.50
C MET A 1 57.22 2.16 18.39
N SER A 2 56.85 2.55 19.59
CA SER A 2 56.25 1.70 20.62
C SER A 2 54.77 1.52 20.33
N LYS A 3 54.28 0.28 20.14
CA LYS A 3 52.86 -0.04 20.05
C LYS A 3 52.25 0.15 21.44
N LYS A 4 51.37 1.16 21.57
CA LYS A 4 50.49 1.30 22.74
C LYS A 4 49.51 0.14 22.73
N VAL A 5 49.64 -0.78 23.69
CA VAL A 5 48.62 -1.78 24.01
C VAL A 5 47.48 -1.01 24.68
N ILE A 6 46.29 -1.00 24.06
CA ILE A 6 45.07 -0.47 24.66
C ILE A 6 44.59 -1.49 25.70
N ASN A 7 44.76 -1.15 26.98
CA ASN A 7 44.29 -1.98 28.09
C ASN A 7 42.77 -1.81 28.22
N GLN A 8 41.99 -2.90 28.12
CA GLN A 8 40.53 -2.90 28.18
C GLN A 8 39.98 -2.55 29.59
N ASN A 9 40.81 -2.26 30.57
CA ASN A 9 40.44 -1.90 31.94
C ASN A 9 40.61 -0.40 32.25
N THR A 10 40.55 0.48 31.30
CA THR A 10 40.42 1.92 31.59
C THR A 10 38.99 2.22 32.05
N ASN A 11 38.85 2.65 33.30
CA ASN A 11 37.63 3.25 33.82
C ASN A 11 37.18 4.33 32.84
N TYR A 12 36.10 4.06 32.13
CA TYR A 12 35.42 5.09 31.32
C TYR A 12 34.89 6.14 32.30
N ASP A 13 35.18 7.40 32.00
CA ASP A 13 34.74 8.53 32.80
C ASP A 13 33.23 8.54 32.82
N SER A 14 32.62 8.16 33.94
CA SER A 14 31.19 8.09 34.10
C SER A 14 30.50 9.45 33.91
N GLU A 15 31.23 10.55 34.19
CA GLU A 15 30.76 11.91 33.96
C GLU A 15 30.59 12.23 32.46
N LEU A 16 31.45 11.66 31.59
CA LEU A 16 31.33 11.85 30.15
C LEU A 16 30.11 11.09 29.58
N LEU A 17 29.83 9.90 30.10
CA LEU A 17 28.67 9.10 29.69
C LEU A 17 27.35 9.72 30.16
N ASP A 18 27.30 10.31 31.33
CA ASP A 18 26.11 11.04 31.81
C ASP A 18 25.84 12.32 31.01
N SER A 19 26.89 12.97 30.50
CA SER A 19 26.74 14.20 29.70
C SER A 19 26.08 13.98 28.32
N ILE A 20 26.16 12.76 27.76
CA ILE A 20 25.53 12.37 26.46
C ILE A 20 24.16 11.72 26.64
N GLY A 21 23.64 11.61 27.87
CA GLY A 21 22.27 11.17 28.16
C GLY A 21 21.95 9.71 27.83
N SER A 22 22.97 8.87 27.61
CA SER A 22 22.80 7.44 27.30
C SER A 22 23.10 6.58 28.51
N LYS A 23 22.09 5.95 29.08
CA LYS A 23 22.21 4.94 30.12
C LYS A 23 22.59 3.61 29.46
N PHE A 24 23.88 3.28 29.41
CA PHE A 24 24.34 1.94 29.03
C PHE A 24 24.47 1.10 30.28
N ILE A 25 23.71 0.02 30.37
CA ILE A 25 23.86 -1.03 31.39
C ILE A 25 24.74 -2.10 30.77
N PHE A 26 25.96 -2.22 31.24
CA PHE A 26 26.86 -3.33 30.90
C PHE A 26 26.58 -4.45 31.90
N ASP A 27 26.14 -5.61 31.40
CA ASP A 27 26.00 -6.81 32.24
C ASP A 27 27.40 -7.47 32.43
N GLU A 28 27.63 -8.07 33.61
CA GLU A 28 28.93 -8.67 33.95
C GLU A 28 29.20 -9.96 33.14
N ASN A 29 28.21 -10.47 32.41
CA ASN A 29 28.35 -11.66 31.57
C ASN A 29 28.54 -11.28 30.09
N PRO A 30 29.52 -11.84 29.37
CA PRO A 30 29.71 -11.61 27.96
C PRO A 30 28.51 -12.17 27.17
N ILE A 31 27.83 -11.32 26.39
CA ILE A 31 26.76 -11.72 25.50
C ILE A 31 27.32 -12.50 24.32
N ASN A 32 27.04 -13.79 24.23
CA ASN A 32 27.40 -14.60 23.06
C ASN A 32 26.45 -14.26 21.90
N ARG A 33 26.86 -13.36 21.01
CA ARG A 33 26.06 -12.93 19.85
C ARG A 33 25.95 -13.99 18.75
N LEU A 34 26.65 -15.13 18.85
CA LEU A 34 26.60 -16.21 17.87
C LEU A 34 25.51 -17.26 18.17
N GLU A 35 25.04 -17.35 19.40
CA GLU A 35 23.97 -18.30 19.78
C GLU A 35 22.55 -17.75 19.60
N ASN A 36 22.38 -16.43 19.41
CA ASN A 36 21.04 -15.79 19.29
C ASN A 36 20.56 -15.61 17.85
N THR A 37 21.16 -16.28 16.86
CA THR A 37 20.79 -16.06 15.44
C THR A 37 19.59 -16.92 14.97
N THR A 38 19.02 -17.78 15.79
CA THR A 38 17.94 -18.69 15.36
C THR A 38 16.57 -18.41 15.99
N SER A 39 16.45 -17.54 17.01
CA SER A 39 15.16 -17.27 17.67
C SER A 39 14.54 -15.89 17.36
N ASN A 40 15.27 -14.93 16.80
CA ASN A 40 14.77 -13.56 16.59
C ASN A 40 14.27 -13.25 15.17
N LEU A 41 14.23 -14.22 14.26
CA LEU A 41 13.72 -13.97 12.89
C LEU A 41 12.18 -13.92 12.81
N ASN A 42 11.47 -14.40 13.80
CA ASN A 42 9.99 -14.40 13.81
C ASN A 42 9.35 -13.28 14.64
N GLU A 43 10.02 -12.75 15.66
CA GLU A 43 9.43 -11.69 16.50
C GLU A 43 9.35 -10.32 15.79
N GLY A 44 10.33 -9.98 14.95
CA GLY A 44 10.32 -8.73 14.21
C GLY A 44 9.28 -8.63 13.09
N SER A 45 8.74 -9.76 12.60
CA SER A 45 7.70 -9.79 11.57
C SER A 45 6.29 -9.75 12.18
N ILE A 46 6.06 -10.36 13.33
CA ILE A 46 4.79 -10.36 14.04
C ILE A 46 4.49 -8.97 14.60
N ASP A 47 5.47 -8.30 15.17
CA ASP A 47 5.31 -6.96 15.75
C ASP A 47 5.02 -5.90 14.67
N LYS A 48 5.68 -5.98 13.49
CA LYS A 48 5.42 -5.08 12.36
C LYS A 48 4.05 -5.29 11.72
N SER A 49 3.56 -6.52 11.68
CA SER A 49 2.23 -6.85 11.15
C SER A 49 1.12 -6.31 12.06
N ASN A 50 1.23 -6.56 13.36
CA ASN A 50 0.29 -6.06 14.37
C ASN A 50 0.22 -4.51 14.37
N ASN A 51 1.34 -3.84 14.12
CA ASN A 51 1.36 -2.38 14.03
C ASN A 51 0.61 -1.87 12.79
N LYS A 52 0.78 -2.50 11.61
CA LYS A 52 0.07 -2.12 10.39
C LYS A 52 -1.44 -2.30 10.52
N GLU A 53 -1.90 -3.40 11.12
CA GLU A 53 -3.32 -3.64 11.37
C GLU A 53 -3.93 -2.58 12.27
N LYS A 54 -3.22 -2.19 13.33
CA LYS A 54 -3.63 -1.09 14.21
C LYS A 54 -3.73 0.22 13.44
N GLU A 55 -2.71 0.58 12.67
CA GLU A 55 -2.69 1.80 11.85
C GLU A 55 -3.83 1.81 10.81
N LEU A 56 -4.15 0.66 10.19
CA LEU A 56 -5.28 0.52 9.26
C LEU A 56 -6.63 0.70 9.98
N ASN A 57 -6.79 0.18 11.19
CA ASN A 57 -8.00 0.37 11.98
C ASN A 57 -8.17 1.83 12.42
N GLU A 58 -7.08 2.51 12.78
CA GLU A 58 -7.09 3.96 13.05
C GLU A 58 -7.46 4.76 11.81
N LEU A 59 -6.90 4.41 10.65
CA LEU A 59 -7.26 5.04 9.37
C LEU A 59 -8.74 4.84 9.05
N LYS A 60 -9.27 3.62 9.25
CA LYS A 60 -10.70 3.32 9.07
C LYS A 60 -11.58 4.20 9.97
N THR A 61 -11.18 4.36 11.23
CA THR A 61 -11.89 5.23 12.18
C THR A 61 -11.85 6.69 11.73
N GLN A 62 -10.71 7.18 11.26
CA GLN A 62 -10.57 8.54 10.74
C GLN A 62 -11.45 8.79 9.51
N ILE A 63 -11.52 7.85 8.56
CA ILE A 63 -12.40 7.96 7.40
C ILE A 63 -13.87 7.91 7.84
N ASN A 64 -14.21 7.06 8.82
CA ASN A 64 -15.57 7.00 9.36
C ASN A 64 -15.97 8.22 10.18
N SER A 65 -15.04 8.98 10.73
CA SER A 65 -15.33 10.21 11.48
C SER A 65 -15.57 11.44 10.59
N ILE A 66 -15.41 11.31 9.26
CA ILE A 66 -15.68 12.42 8.33
C ILE A 66 -17.13 12.85 8.45
N GLU A 67 -17.34 14.11 8.87
CA GLU A 67 -18.63 14.76 8.91
C GLU A 67 -18.99 15.37 7.55
N ASP A 68 -20.28 15.63 7.32
CA ASP A 68 -20.83 16.23 6.09
C ASP A 68 -20.34 15.57 4.79
N CYS A 69 -20.32 14.26 4.80
CA CYS A 69 -19.95 13.44 3.65
C CYS A 69 -21.20 12.80 3.04
N ASN A 70 -21.63 13.30 1.88
CA ASN A 70 -22.76 12.73 1.15
C ASN A 70 -22.50 11.29 0.70
N LEU A 71 -21.26 10.92 0.43
CA LEU A 71 -20.90 9.54 0.07
C LEU A 71 -21.17 8.60 1.25
N LYS A 72 -20.73 8.95 2.46
CA LYS A 72 -20.96 8.16 3.67
C LYS A 72 -22.45 8.02 3.99
N LYS A 73 -23.24 9.10 3.83
CA LYS A 73 -24.70 9.07 4.09
C LYS A 73 -25.46 8.11 3.18
N ASN A 74 -24.92 7.84 1.98
CA ASN A 74 -25.56 7.01 0.95
C ASN A 74 -24.94 5.62 0.80
N SER A 75 -23.86 5.32 1.53
CA SER A 75 -23.16 4.04 1.50
C SER A 75 -23.52 3.19 2.73
N GLY A 76 -23.65 1.88 2.53
CA GLY A 76 -23.94 0.94 3.61
C GLY A 76 -22.75 0.77 4.58
N ARG A 77 -21.55 0.80 4.06
CA ARG A 77 -20.32 0.67 4.85
C ARG A 77 -19.09 1.21 4.14
N ILE A 78 -18.04 1.41 4.91
CA ILE A 78 -16.70 1.72 4.37
C ILE A 78 -16.07 0.46 3.76
N VAL A 79 -15.49 0.59 2.58
CA VAL A 79 -14.60 -0.41 1.97
C VAL A 79 -13.17 0.11 2.09
N LEU A 80 -12.48 -0.21 3.19
CA LEU A 80 -11.13 0.30 3.42
C LEU A 80 -10.13 -0.33 2.45
N GLY A 81 -10.12 -1.64 2.39
CA GLY A 81 -9.20 -2.45 1.61
C GLY A 81 -9.12 -3.86 2.17
N ASP A 82 -8.60 -4.78 1.37
CA ASP A 82 -8.38 -6.17 1.74
C ASP A 82 -7.14 -6.78 1.09
N GLY A 83 -6.75 -7.97 1.53
CA GLY A 83 -5.61 -8.72 1.03
C GLY A 83 -4.41 -8.70 1.96
N ASN A 84 -3.23 -8.96 1.41
CA ASN A 84 -2.00 -9.07 2.20
C ASN A 84 -1.44 -7.69 2.58
N ILE A 85 -1.51 -7.30 3.84
CA ILE A 85 -0.99 -6.01 4.36
C ILE A 85 0.53 -5.86 4.21
N ASN A 86 1.25 -6.94 3.94
CA ASN A 86 2.69 -6.96 3.68
C ASN A 86 3.02 -7.10 2.18
N SER A 87 2.02 -6.94 1.32
CA SER A 87 2.19 -7.07 -0.12
C SER A 87 3.16 -6.02 -0.69
N SER A 88 3.97 -6.45 -1.64
CA SER A 88 4.78 -5.57 -2.49
C SER A 88 3.96 -4.89 -3.59
N ILE A 89 2.72 -5.32 -3.83
CA ILE A 89 1.84 -4.78 -4.87
C ILE A 89 0.54 -4.28 -4.25
N MET A 90 0.20 -3.02 -4.54
CA MET A 90 -1.06 -2.41 -4.13
C MET A 90 -1.89 -2.05 -5.34
N LEU A 91 -3.14 -2.56 -5.38
CA LEU A 91 -4.13 -2.18 -6.38
C LEU A 91 -5.03 -1.06 -5.81
N ILE A 92 -5.24 -0.02 -6.60
CA ILE A 92 -6.11 1.08 -6.22
C ILE A 92 -7.18 1.24 -7.30
N GLY A 93 -8.42 0.88 -6.96
CA GLY A 93 -9.61 1.11 -7.80
C GLY A 93 -10.17 2.51 -7.64
N GLU A 94 -11.27 2.79 -8.33
CA GLU A 94 -11.92 4.11 -8.29
C GLU A 94 -12.81 4.26 -7.05
N THR A 95 -13.89 3.52 -6.98
CA THR A 95 -14.88 3.52 -5.89
C THR A 95 -15.45 2.12 -5.70
N PRO A 96 -15.98 1.79 -4.53
CA PRO A 96 -16.78 0.58 -4.34
C PRO A 96 -18.05 0.62 -5.19
N GLY A 97 -18.48 -0.55 -5.66
CA GLY A 97 -19.79 -0.78 -6.24
C GLY A 97 -20.78 -1.36 -5.23
N ALA A 98 -21.91 -1.89 -5.73
CA ALA A 98 -22.97 -2.41 -4.88
C ALA A 98 -22.55 -3.66 -4.08
N GLU A 99 -21.81 -4.57 -4.70
CA GLU A 99 -21.36 -5.80 -4.03
C GLU A 99 -20.30 -5.51 -2.96
N GLU A 100 -19.39 -4.58 -3.26
CA GLU A 100 -18.36 -4.15 -2.31
C GLU A 100 -18.98 -3.40 -1.12
N ASP A 101 -19.99 -2.55 -1.37
CA ASP A 101 -20.70 -1.84 -0.32
C ASP A 101 -21.47 -2.80 0.62
N LYS A 102 -21.97 -3.93 0.10
CA LYS A 102 -22.62 -4.98 0.91
C LYS A 102 -21.60 -5.81 1.72
N THR A 103 -20.49 -6.20 1.09
CA THR A 103 -19.54 -7.14 1.67
C THR A 103 -18.46 -6.46 2.50
N GLY A 104 -18.08 -5.23 2.15
CA GLY A 104 -16.92 -4.53 2.72
C GLY A 104 -15.57 -4.97 2.13
N LEU A 105 -15.58 -5.85 1.12
CA LEU A 105 -14.40 -6.35 0.43
C LEU A 105 -14.21 -5.64 -0.92
N THR A 106 -12.97 -5.64 -1.44
CA THR A 106 -12.66 -4.98 -2.71
C THR A 106 -12.85 -5.92 -3.91
N PHE A 107 -13.23 -5.36 -5.04
CA PHE A 107 -13.35 -6.04 -6.33
C PHE A 107 -14.16 -7.35 -6.24
N MET A 108 -15.43 -7.22 -5.91
CA MET A 108 -16.37 -8.34 -5.80
C MET A 108 -17.14 -8.57 -7.11
N GLY A 109 -17.93 -9.63 -7.15
CA GLY A 109 -18.79 -9.94 -8.29
C GLY A 109 -18.01 -10.18 -9.59
N GLU A 110 -18.61 -9.80 -10.72
CA GLU A 110 -18.01 -9.98 -12.06
C GLU A 110 -16.70 -9.20 -12.23
N ILE A 111 -16.60 -8.03 -11.62
CA ILE A 111 -15.40 -7.19 -11.61
C ILE A 111 -14.23 -7.96 -10.98
N GLY A 112 -14.48 -8.59 -9.82
CA GLY A 112 -13.50 -9.40 -9.13
C GLY A 112 -13.09 -10.66 -9.90
N VAL A 113 -14.05 -11.31 -10.56
CA VAL A 113 -13.75 -12.46 -11.43
C VAL A 113 -12.83 -12.06 -12.59
N LEU A 114 -13.12 -10.93 -13.25
CA LEU A 114 -12.25 -10.43 -14.33
C LEU A 114 -10.86 -10.07 -13.79
N LEU A 115 -10.79 -9.32 -12.69
CA LEU A 115 -9.52 -8.93 -12.07
C LEU A 115 -8.68 -10.17 -11.70
N LYS A 116 -9.30 -11.18 -11.09
CA LYS A 116 -8.61 -12.45 -10.76
C LYS A 116 -8.02 -13.11 -12.01
N LYS A 117 -8.77 -13.18 -13.13
CA LYS A 117 -8.27 -13.70 -14.41
C LYS A 117 -7.10 -12.87 -14.94
N MET A 118 -7.16 -11.54 -14.84
CA MET A 118 -6.08 -10.64 -15.27
C MET A 118 -4.81 -10.88 -14.46
N LEU A 119 -4.91 -11.02 -13.15
CA LEU A 119 -3.77 -11.29 -12.26
C LEU A 119 -3.15 -12.67 -12.52
N ILE A 120 -3.97 -13.72 -12.63
CA ILE A 120 -3.50 -15.08 -12.93
C ILE A 120 -2.74 -15.13 -14.26
N ALA A 121 -3.17 -14.38 -15.28
CA ALA A 121 -2.50 -14.33 -16.59
C ALA A 121 -1.06 -13.79 -16.53
N ILE A 122 -0.70 -13.09 -15.46
CA ILE A 122 0.66 -12.61 -15.19
C ILE A 122 1.33 -13.32 -14.00
N ASN A 123 0.76 -14.45 -13.56
CA ASN A 123 1.24 -15.29 -12.46
C ASN A 123 1.19 -14.61 -11.08
N ILE A 124 0.24 -13.73 -10.85
CA ILE A 124 -0.02 -13.13 -9.54
C ILE A 124 -1.25 -13.80 -8.91
N LYS A 125 -1.14 -14.22 -7.66
CA LYS A 125 -2.28 -14.67 -6.86
C LYS A 125 -2.93 -13.48 -6.14
N LYS A 126 -4.26 -13.44 -6.08
CA LYS A 126 -5.00 -12.35 -5.40
C LYS A 126 -4.59 -12.24 -3.93
N GLU A 127 -4.26 -13.36 -3.30
CA GLU A 127 -3.84 -13.44 -1.90
C GLU A 127 -2.49 -12.75 -1.62
N ASN A 128 -1.69 -12.52 -2.67
CA ASN A 128 -0.37 -11.89 -2.55
C ASN A 128 -0.39 -10.39 -2.78
N ILE A 129 -1.55 -9.80 -3.06
CA ILE A 129 -1.71 -8.36 -3.27
C ILE A 129 -2.54 -7.72 -2.15
N TYR A 130 -2.43 -6.40 -2.03
CA TYR A 130 -3.33 -5.59 -1.24
C TYR A 130 -4.17 -4.70 -2.15
N SER A 131 -5.47 -4.60 -1.89
CA SER A 131 -6.40 -3.85 -2.73
C SER A 131 -7.15 -2.80 -1.93
N THR A 132 -7.38 -1.63 -2.52
CA THR A 132 -8.21 -0.56 -1.96
C THR A 132 -8.85 0.28 -3.07
N TYR A 133 -9.57 1.33 -2.68
CA TYR A 133 -10.16 2.32 -3.57
C TYR A 133 -9.65 3.74 -3.29
N ALA A 134 -9.67 4.58 -4.31
CA ALA A 134 -9.36 6.01 -4.19
C ALA A 134 -10.36 6.74 -3.29
N VAL A 135 -11.62 6.30 -3.31
CA VAL A 135 -12.69 6.75 -2.44
C VAL A 135 -13.34 5.54 -1.79
N ASN A 136 -13.43 5.51 -0.46
CA ASN A 136 -13.78 4.31 0.30
C ASN A 136 -15.29 4.09 0.51
N PHE A 137 -16.12 4.99 0.05
CA PHE A 137 -17.57 4.87 0.10
C PHE A 137 -18.16 4.83 -1.31
N ARG A 138 -19.26 4.06 -1.48
CA ARG A 138 -19.99 3.98 -2.74
C ARG A 138 -20.69 5.28 -3.04
N PRO A 139 -20.46 5.91 -4.22
CA PRO A 139 -21.21 7.08 -4.62
C PRO A 139 -22.70 6.74 -4.92
N PRO A 140 -23.63 7.67 -4.65
CA PRO A 140 -25.04 7.47 -5.00
C PRO A 140 -25.21 7.15 -6.48
N VAL A 141 -26.02 6.11 -6.79
CA VAL A 141 -26.32 5.68 -8.17
C VAL A 141 -25.04 5.35 -8.98
N ASP A 142 -23.97 4.92 -8.30
CA ASP A 142 -22.67 4.59 -8.91
C ASP A 142 -22.08 5.72 -9.79
N ARG A 143 -22.41 6.98 -9.50
CA ARG A 143 -21.84 8.14 -10.22
C ARG A 143 -20.31 8.24 -10.00
N LYS A 144 -19.66 8.93 -10.91
CA LYS A 144 -18.25 9.30 -10.68
C LYS A 144 -18.17 10.29 -9.49
N PRO A 145 -17.19 10.13 -8.58
CA PRO A 145 -16.89 11.13 -7.55
C PRO A 145 -16.53 12.49 -8.17
N THR A 146 -16.88 13.56 -7.49
CA THR A 146 -16.44 14.90 -7.87
C THR A 146 -14.99 15.11 -7.53
N SER A 147 -14.30 16.07 -8.17
CA SER A 147 -12.91 16.38 -7.88
C SER A 147 -12.71 16.84 -6.42
N SER A 148 -13.70 17.48 -5.81
CA SER A 148 -13.66 17.83 -4.39
C SER A 148 -13.71 16.60 -3.47
N GLU A 149 -14.55 15.60 -3.81
CA GLU A 149 -14.58 14.33 -3.10
C GLU A 149 -13.26 13.57 -3.28
N ILE A 150 -12.74 13.48 -4.50
CA ILE A 150 -11.42 12.85 -4.77
C ILE A 150 -10.32 13.52 -3.95
N LYS A 151 -10.25 14.85 -3.95
CA LYS A 151 -9.27 15.61 -3.18
C LYS A 151 -9.39 15.38 -1.67
N ARG A 152 -10.63 15.28 -1.15
CA ARG A 152 -10.87 14.98 0.28
C ARG A 152 -10.32 13.62 0.67
N TYR A 153 -10.48 12.60 -0.19
CA TYR A 153 -10.02 11.24 0.10
C TYR A 153 -8.54 11.01 -0.22
N SER A 154 -7.90 11.85 -1.05
CA SER A 154 -6.50 11.65 -1.45
C SER A 154 -5.53 11.62 -0.26
N GLN A 155 -5.77 12.42 0.78
CA GLN A 155 -4.94 12.39 2.00
C GLN A 155 -5.02 11.05 2.75
N PHE A 156 -6.18 10.43 2.80
CA PHE A 156 -6.36 9.10 3.42
C PHE A 156 -5.73 8.01 2.56
N LEU A 157 -5.82 8.13 1.23
CA LEU A 157 -5.14 7.22 0.31
C LEU A 157 -3.61 7.31 0.48
N GLN A 158 -3.04 8.51 0.59
CA GLN A 158 -1.62 8.67 0.85
C GLN A 158 -1.20 8.04 2.19
N LYS A 159 -1.98 8.23 3.25
CA LYS A 159 -1.74 7.57 4.54
C LYS A 159 -1.85 6.06 4.41
N HIS A 160 -2.82 5.55 3.67
CA HIS A 160 -3.00 4.12 3.39
C HIS A 160 -1.77 3.52 2.70
N ILE A 161 -1.26 4.18 1.65
CA ILE A 161 -0.04 3.78 0.95
C ILE A 161 1.16 3.77 1.90
N SER A 162 1.28 4.75 2.79
CA SER A 162 2.39 4.84 3.74
C SER A 162 2.37 3.74 4.82
N ILE A 163 1.19 3.18 5.12
CA ILE A 163 1.04 2.03 6.02
C ILE A 163 1.45 0.74 5.31
N ILE A 164 0.92 0.50 4.12
CA ILE A 164 1.18 -0.73 3.34
C ILE A 164 2.63 -0.78 2.85
N LYS A 165 3.18 0.35 2.37
CA LYS A 165 4.55 0.50 1.82
C LYS A 165 4.83 -0.45 0.65
N PRO A 166 3.98 -0.46 -0.40
CA PRO A 166 4.17 -1.33 -1.55
C PRO A 166 5.42 -0.92 -2.35
N LYS A 167 5.93 -1.80 -3.21
CA LYS A 167 6.98 -1.48 -4.20
C LYS A 167 6.40 -1.01 -5.52
N ILE A 168 5.18 -1.50 -5.83
CA ILE A 168 4.44 -1.17 -7.05
C ILE A 168 3.01 -0.79 -6.67
N ILE A 169 2.52 0.30 -7.25
CA ILE A 169 1.12 0.72 -7.16
C ILE A 169 0.50 0.65 -8.55
N ILE A 170 -0.63 -0.03 -8.67
CA ILE A 170 -1.41 -0.16 -9.90
C ILE A 170 -2.69 0.67 -9.73
N LEU A 171 -2.78 1.79 -10.46
CA LEU A 171 -3.94 2.67 -10.46
C LEU A 171 -4.93 2.21 -11.54
N MET A 172 -6.09 1.76 -11.13
CA MET A 172 -7.13 1.23 -12.01
C MET A 172 -8.26 2.23 -12.20
N GLY A 173 -8.18 3.01 -13.29
CA GLY A 173 -9.21 3.99 -13.66
C GLY A 173 -8.81 5.45 -13.42
N SER A 174 -9.63 6.35 -13.95
CA SER A 174 -9.34 7.79 -13.97
C SER A 174 -9.42 8.43 -12.58
N THR A 175 -10.34 7.97 -11.73
CA THR A 175 -10.46 8.47 -10.35
C THR A 175 -9.26 8.07 -9.51
N ALA A 176 -8.76 6.82 -9.66
CA ALA A 176 -7.55 6.37 -8.98
C ALA A 176 -6.32 7.16 -9.45
N MET A 177 -6.21 7.41 -10.75
CA MET A 177 -5.17 8.26 -11.33
C MET A 177 -5.22 9.67 -10.73
N GLU A 178 -6.36 10.35 -10.81
CA GLU A 178 -6.55 11.73 -10.32
C GLU A 178 -6.22 11.84 -8.82
N SER A 179 -6.66 10.87 -8.01
CA SER A 179 -6.51 10.91 -6.54
C SER A 179 -5.06 10.88 -6.07
N LEU A 180 -4.17 10.20 -6.78
CA LEU A 180 -2.78 10.06 -6.38
C LEU A 180 -1.82 10.96 -7.15
N THR A 181 -2.09 11.22 -8.41
CA THR A 181 -1.20 11.99 -9.29
C THR A 181 -1.67 13.42 -9.54
N GLY A 182 -2.93 13.73 -9.24
CA GLY A 182 -3.55 15.01 -9.61
C GLY A 182 -3.82 15.17 -11.12
N LEU A 183 -3.47 14.16 -11.94
CA LEU A 183 -3.70 14.21 -13.38
C LEU A 183 -5.18 14.06 -13.70
N ASN A 184 -5.71 14.97 -14.51
CA ASN A 184 -7.08 14.93 -15.03
C ASN A 184 -7.10 14.76 -16.56
N SER A 185 -6.13 14.03 -17.10
CA SER A 185 -6.04 13.68 -18.53
C SER A 185 -6.83 12.41 -18.83
N LYS A 186 -7.04 12.13 -20.13
CA LYS A 186 -7.69 10.89 -20.56
C LYS A 186 -6.81 9.69 -20.19
N ILE A 187 -7.40 8.70 -19.54
CA ILE A 187 -6.71 7.48 -19.12
C ILE A 187 -6.05 6.74 -20.30
N SER A 188 -6.63 6.82 -21.51
CA SER A 188 -6.06 6.24 -22.73
C SER A 188 -4.68 6.79 -23.10
N ILE A 189 -4.36 8.01 -22.68
CA ILE A 189 -3.07 8.67 -22.92
C ILE A 189 -2.04 8.25 -21.86
N GLU A 190 -2.49 8.08 -20.61
CA GLU A 190 -1.62 7.87 -19.44
C GLU A 190 -1.37 6.41 -19.13
N ARG A 191 -2.27 5.51 -19.57
CA ARG A 191 -2.15 4.06 -19.27
C ARG A 191 -0.87 3.45 -19.80
N GLY A 192 -0.41 2.43 -19.11
CA GLY A 192 0.73 1.62 -19.53
C GLY A 192 2.09 2.35 -19.51
N LYS A 193 2.15 3.51 -18.87
CA LYS A 193 3.41 4.24 -18.65
C LYS A 193 3.78 4.15 -17.18
N TRP A 194 5.02 3.77 -16.89
CA TRP A 194 5.56 3.85 -15.55
C TRP A 194 5.83 5.31 -15.19
N LYS A 195 5.45 5.66 -13.98
CA LYS A 195 5.67 6.98 -13.38
C LYS A 195 6.13 6.78 -11.93
N GLU A 196 6.66 7.83 -11.36
CA GLU A 196 6.99 7.89 -9.94
C GLU A 196 6.12 8.93 -9.26
N VAL A 197 5.73 8.63 -8.02
CA VAL A 197 4.99 9.56 -7.15
C VAL A 197 5.64 9.57 -5.78
N ILE A 198 5.70 10.75 -5.19
CA ILE A 198 6.22 10.92 -3.83
C ILE A 198 5.03 10.99 -2.87
N VAL A 199 4.99 10.06 -1.90
CA VAL A 199 3.99 10.03 -0.83
C VAL A 199 4.75 10.02 0.50
N GLN A 200 4.54 11.02 1.34
CA GLN A 200 5.18 11.15 2.66
C GLN A 200 6.70 10.89 2.60
N ASN A 201 7.41 11.61 1.71
CA ASN A 201 8.86 11.53 1.50
C ASN A 201 9.39 10.18 0.97
N THR A 202 8.50 9.29 0.50
CA THR A 202 8.88 8.02 -0.12
C THR A 202 8.43 8.01 -1.58
N THR A 203 9.34 7.59 -2.48
CA THR A 203 9.04 7.45 -3.91
C THR A 203 8.46 6.07 -4.20
N TYR A 204 7.35 6.05 -4.94
CA TYR A 204 6.65 4.84 -5.35
C TYR A 204 6.56 4.72 -6.86
N ASN A 205 6.84 3.52 -7.40
CA ASN A 205 6.59 3.21 -8.81
C ASN A 205 5.09 3.00 -9.02
N ILE A 206 4.49 3.74 -9.92
CA ILE A 206 3.08 3.62 -10.28
C ILE A 206 2.91 3.29 -11.76
N ILE A 207 1.86 2.54 -12.07
CA ILE A 207 1.36 2.35 -13.42
C ILE A 207 -0.15 2.54 -13.44
N ILE A 208 -0.64 3.18 -14.50
CA ILE A 208 -2.07 3.44 -14.70
C ILE A 208 -2.60 2.42 -15.72
N THR A 209 -3.76 1.82 -15.44
CA THR A 209 -4.45 0.91 -16.35
C THR A 209 -5.96 1.11 -16.28
N PHE A 210 -6.71 0.48 -17.22
CA PHE A 210 -8.16 0.53 -17.18
C PHE A 210 -8.73 -0.20 -15.97
N ASN A 211 -9.83 0.33 -15.42
CA ASN A 211 -10.60 -0.35 -14.40
C ASN A 211 -11.28 -1.60 -14.98
N PRO A 212 -11.28 -2.75 -14.29
CA PRO A 212 -11.99 -3.94 -14.75
C PRO A 212 -13.49 -3.70 -15.04
N SER A 213 -14.15 -2.82 -14.28
CA SER A 213 -15.54 -2.43 -14.54
C SER A 213 -15.74 -1.77 -15.93
N TYR A 214 -14.77 -0.98 -16.36
CA TYR A 214 -14.75 -0.39 -17.70
C TYR A 214 -14.54 -1.46 -18.77
N LEU A 215 -13.65 -2.44 -18.53
CA LEU A 215 -13.36 -3.53 -19.46
C LEU A 215 -14.52 -4.53 -19.64
N LEU A 216 -15.45 -4.60 -18.69
CA LEU A 216 -16.70 -5.35 -18.84
C LEU A 216 -17.65 -4.63 -19.79
N ARG A 217 -17.71 -3.29 -19.75
CA ARG A 217 -18.57 -2.48 -20.63
C ARG A 217 -18.00 -2.29 -22.02
N VAL A 218 -16.66 -2.26 -22.15
CA VAL A 218 -15.94 -1.99 -23.40
C VAL A 218 -14.87 -3.08 -23.58
N PRO A 219 -15.28 -4.31 -23.97
CA PRO A 219 -14.40 -5.49 -23.99
C PRO A 219 -13.22 -5.38 -24.95
N GLU A 220 -13.33 -4.61 -26.02
CA GLU A 220 -12.25 -4.36 -27.01
C GLU A 220 -11.00 -3.73 -26.39
N ASN A 221 -11.15 -3.03 -25.27
CA ASN A 221 -10.03 -2.43 -24.56
C ASN A 221 -9.25 -3.42 -23.69
N LYS A 222 -9.70 -4.69 -23.59
CA LYS A 222 -8.93 -5.75 -22.88
C LYS A 222 -7.56 -5.97 -23.50
N LYS A 223 -7.41 -5.82 -24.83
CA LYS A 223 -6.12 -5.88 -25.51
C LYS A 223 -5.11 -4.86 -24.98
N HIS A 224 -5.56 -3.67 -24.66
CA HIS A 224 -4.72 -2.61 -24.12
C HIS A 224 -4.32 -2.89 -22.66
N SER A 225 -5.26 -3.37 -21.84
CA SER A 225 -4.94 -3.81 -20.47
C SER A 225 -3.98 -4.99 -20.46
N TRP A 226 -4.05 -5.88 -21.46
CA TRP A 226 -3.07 -6.96 -21.62
C TRP A 226 -1.64 -6.44 -21.81
N GLU A 227 -1.46 -5.39 -22.63
CA GLU A 227 -0.15 -4.72 -22.76
C GLU A 227 0.33 -4.12 -21.44
N ASP A 228 -0.57 -3.52 -20.64
CA ASP A 228 -0.22 -3.00 -19.32
C ASP A 228 0.21 -4.11 -18.37
N LEU A 229 -0.53 -5.24 -18.35
CA LEU A 229 -0.22 -6.39 -17.52
C LEU A 229 1.15 -7.00 -17.84
N LYS A 230 1.54 -7.07 -19.13
CA LYS A 230 2.88 -7.52 -19.51
C LYS A 230 3.98 -6.63 -18.93
N LYS A 231 3.77 -5.30 -18.94
CA LYS A 231 4.71 -4.34 -18.35
C LYS A 231 4.79 -4.50 -16.82
N ILE A 232 3.66 -4.75 -16.16
CA ILE A 232 3.61 -5.03 -14.71
C ILE A 232 4.41 -6.29 -14.41
N LYS A 233 4.19 -7.38 -15.16
CA LYS A 233 4.95 -8.64 -15.01
C LYS A 233 6.45 -8.42 -15.17
N GLN A 234 6.86 -7.68 -16.20
CA GLN A 234 8.27 -7.35 -16.41
C GLN A 234 8.87 -6.61 -15.21
N LYS A 235 8.17 -5.60 -14.68
CA LYS A 235 8.63 -4.83 -13.53
C LYS A 235 8.74 -5.66 -12.25
N ILE A 236 7.84 -6.61 -12.04
CA ILE A 236 7.89 -7.56 -10.93
C ILE A 236 9.17 -8.41 -11.01
N ILE A 237 9.51 -8.88 -12.22
CA ILE A 237 10.74 -9.67 -12.45
C ILE A 237 11.99 -8.80 -12.23
N GLU A 238 12.02 -7.58 -12.76
CA GLU A 238 13.12 -6.62 -12.58
C GLU A 238 13.39 -6.35 -11.09
N LEU A 239 12.32 -6.16 -10.31
CA LEU A 239 12.41 -5.88 -8.87
C LEU A 239 12.53 -7.15 -8.01
N LYS A 240 12.55 -8.34 -8.62
CA LYS A 240 12.60 -9.66 -7.94
C LYS A 240 11.56 -9.80 -6.84
N LEU A 241 10.32 -9.36 -7.11
CA LEU A 241 9.24 -9.44 -6.14
C LEU A 241 8.64 -10.85 -6.07
N ASN A 242 8.46 -11.35 -4.85
CA ASN A 242 7.70 -12.58 -4.60
C ASN A 242 6.21 -12.21 -4.51
N VAL A 243 5.40 -12.67 -5.48
CA VAL A 243 3.96 -12.34 -5.62
C VAL A 243 3.13 -13.54 -6.08
#